data_8f9958d1b951d2b881601042511de212
#
_entry.id   8f9958d1b951d2b881601042511de212
#
_cell.length_a   1.000
_cell.length_b   1.000
_cell.length_c   1.000
_cell.angle_alpha   90.00
_cell.angle_beta   90.00
_cell.angle_gamma   90.00
#
_symmetry.space_group_name_H-M   'P 1'
#
loop_
_entity.id
_entity.type
_entity.pdbx_description
1 polymer ?
#
loop_
_entity_poly.entity_id
_entity_poly.type
_entity_poly.pdbx_seq_one_letter_code
_entity_poly.pdbx_strand_id
1 'polypeptide(L)'
;MANLRTSLLMVLCLVVAFQLACVRRNSSDASASASPSPDESEMANQILDRFVEVAGGKGAIERVKSYTMKGHFEMSAWNIRGNMQVWAKDPQKSLTVIEFPGIPPLRKGDDGESHWVQTPIGTYSIKGPQEMSQVERDAEVYSASRIRNLYYRMRVDSRARLNGRDVYIVEGQPTKGPAEKLFFDVENGLLVRWDMARREPNKTVFVKVHLNDYRDIDGVKVPFKVRLAFESFDFSIIVDEMQHNVEIDDAMFRRPR
;
A
#
# COMPACT_ATOMS: atom_id res chain seq x y z
N MET A 1 -21.15 17.53 20.82
CA MET A 1 -19.77 18.03 20.64
C MET A 1 -18.68 17.13 21.27
N ALA A 2 -18.98 16.33 22.29
CA ALA A 2 -18.03 15.38 22.88
C ALA A 2 -17.67 14.19 21.99
N ASN A 3 -18.61 13.72 21.14
CA ASN A 3 -18.41 12.54 20.29
C ASN A 3 -17.45 12.77 19.12
N LEU A 4 -17.32 14.00 18.63
CA LEU A 4 -16.43 14.32 17.50
C LEU A 4 -14.94 14.27 17.92
N ARG A 5 -14.63 14.74 19.14
CA ARG A 5 -13.26 14.69 19.69
C ARG A 5 -12.83 13.27 20.02
N THR A 6 -13.72 12.43 20.50
CA THR A 6 -13.44 11.02 20.81
C THR A 6 -13.25 10.18 19.54
N SER A 7 -14.07 10.44 18.51
CA SER A 7 -13.93 9.80 17.20
C SER A 7 -12.64 10.27 16.49
N LEU A 8 -12.29 11.55 16.60
CA LEU A 8 -11.06 12.11 16.02
C LEU A 8 -9.80 11.55 16.71
N LEU A 9 -9.84 11.36 18.05
CA LEU A 9 -8.76 10.66 18.78
C LEU A 9 -8.67 9.19 18.38
N MET A 10 -9.78 8.50 18.12
CA MET A 10 -9.77 7.12 17.60
C MET A 10 -9.19 7.05 16.18
N VAL A 11 -9.52 7.99 15.31
CA VAL A 11 -8.96 8.07 13.95
C VAL A 11 -7.47 8.42 14.02
N LEU A 12 -7.10 9.35 14.89
CA LEU A 12 -5.69 9.67 15.14
C LEU A 12 -4.94 8.46 15.71
N CYS A 13 -5.52 7.71 16.64
CA CYS A 13 -4.99 6.45 17.15
C CYS A 13 -4.95 5.37 16.06
N LEU A 14 -5.89 5.31 15.12
CA LEU A 14 -5.88 4.36 14.02
C LEU A 14 -4.81 4.68 12.97
N VAL A 15 -4.61 5.96 12.65
CA VAL A 15 -3.53 6.40 11.75
C VAL A 15 -2.16 6.30 12.46
N VAL A 16 -2.11 6.48 13.79
CA VAL A 16 -0.91 6.33 14.62
C VAL A 16 -0.73 4.89 15.13
N ALA A 17 -1.79 4.15 15.44
CA ALA A 17 -1.75 2.71 15.77
C ALA A 17 -1.35 1.85 14.56
N PHE A 18 -1.43 2.39 13.37
CA PHE A 18 -0.73 1.84 12.21
C PHE A 18 0.80 1.75 12.42
N GLN A 19 1.33 2.37 13.48
CA GLN A 19 2.76 2.55 13.68
C GLN A 19 3.29 2.25 15.10
N LEU A 20 2.44 2.04 16.10
CA LEU A 20 2.87 2.01 17.51
C LEU A 20 2.43 0.77 18.24
N ALA A 21 2.87 -0.40 17.81
CA ALA A 21 2.75 -1.51 18.73
C ALA A 21 3.74 -2.63 18.45
N CYS A 22 4.82 -2.56 19.15
CA CYS A 22 5.76 -3.66 19.35
C CYS A 22 5.56 -4.21 20.75
N VAL A 23 5.37 -5.50 20.93
CA VAL A 23 5.97 -6.44 21.91
C VAL A 23 5.24 -7.80 21.91
N ARG A 24 6.00 -8.87 21.56
CA ARG A 24 5.97 -10.29 21.92
C ARG A 24 4.63 -11.05 22.03
N ARG A 25 4.43 -12.08 21.19
CA ARG A 25 4.60 -13.51 21.58
C ARG A 25 4.40 -14.45 20.39
N ASN A 26 5.20 -15.53 20.40
CA ASN A 26 5.12 -16.70 19.53
C ASN A 26 3.79 -17.41 19.65
N SER A 27 3.24 -17.82 18.53
CA SER A 27 2.68 -19.15 18.34
C SER A 27 2.67 -19.51 16.86
N SER A 28 3.31 -20.58 16.55
CA SER A 28 3.39 -21.29 15.31
C SER A 28 2.02 -21.93 15.00
N ASP A 29 1.43 -21.55 13.88
CA ASP A 29 0.54 -22.40 13.10
C ASP A 29 0.77 -22.05 11.62
N ALA A 30 1.84 -22.60 11.09
CA ALA A 30 2.04 -22.69 9.66
C ALA A 30 1.32 -23.96 9.21
N SER A 31 0.11 -23.82 8.71
CA SER A 31 -0.46 -24.85 7.82
C SER A 31 0.52 -25.00 6.66
N ALA A 32 1.17 -26.15 6.59
CA ALA A 32 2.06 -26.50 5.50
C ALA A 32 1.23 -26.59 4.21
N SER A 33 1.14 -25.48 3.49
CA SER A 33 0.63 -25.47 2.12
C SER A 33 1.58 -26.34 1.29
N ALA A 34 1.05 -27.34 0.60
CA ALA A 34 1.82 -28.19 -0.31
C ALA A 34 2.67 -27.32 -1.25
N SER A 35 3.85 -27.80 -1.61
CA SER A 35 4.66 -27.11 -2.62
C SER A 35 3.85 -26.99 -3.92
N PRO A 36 3.80 -25.81 -4.55
CA PRO A 36 3.05 -25.63 -5.79
C PRO A 36 3.61 -26.52 -6.88
N SER A 37 2.75 -26.96 -7.80
CA SER A 37 3.23 -27.61 -9.01
C SER A 37 4.09 -26.64 -9.84
N PRO A 38 5.05 -27.12 -10.63
CA PRO A 38 5.81 -26.27 -11.55
C PRO A 38 4.90 -25.43 -12.45
N ASP A 39 3.81 -26.00 -12.95
CA ASP A 39 2.85 -25.33 -13.83
C ASP A 39 2.13 -24.16 -13.15
N GLU A 40 1.73 -24.31 -11.88
CA GLU A 40 1.06 -23.23 -11.11
C GLU A 40 1.99 -22.04 -10.84
N SER A 41 3.26 -22.32 -10.59
CA SER A 41 4.28 -21.29 -10.38
C SER A 41 4.65 -20.59 -11.69
N GLU A 42 4.76 -21.31 -12.79
CA GLU A 42 5.03 -20.76 -14.12
C GLU A 42 3.87 -19.87 -14.58
N MET A 43 2.64 -20.33 -14.45
CA MET A 43 1.45 -19.54 -14.78
C MET A 43 1.35 -18.27 -13.94
N ALA A 44 1.71 -18.32 -12.64
CA ALA A 44 1.75 -17.13 -11.79
C ALA A 44 2.78 -16.11 -12.30
N ASN A 45 3.95 -16.59 -12.74
CA ASN A 45 4.97 -15.72 -13.35
C ASN A 45 4.45 -15.06 -14.63
N GLN A 46 3.80 -15.80 -15.53
CA GLN A 46 3.22 -15.25 -16.76
C GLN A 46 2.16 -14.18 -16.48
N ILE A 47 1.30 -14.39 -15.47
CA ILE A 47 0.30 -13.38 -15.06
C ILE A 47 0.98 -12.10 -14.56
N LEU A 48 2.04 -12.22 -13.76
CA LEU A 48 2.80 -11.09 -13.25
C LEU A 48 3.55 -10.35 -14.36
N ASP A 49 4.16 -11.08 -15.30
CA ASP A 49 4.84 -10.49 -16.44
C ASP A 49 3.86 -9.70 -17.32
N ARG A 50 2.67 -10.27 -17.58
CA ARG A 50 1.59 -9.56 -18.26
C ARG A 50 1.15 -8.30 -17.50
N PHE A 51 1.02 -8.38 -16.18
CA PHE A 51 0.69 -7.20 -15.36
C PHE A 51 1.75 -6.10 -15.52
N VAL A 52 3.04 -6.43 -15.43
CA VAL A 52 4.12 -5.47 -15.63
C VAL A 52 4.06 -4.85 -17.02
N GLU A 53 3.81 -5.66 -18.05
CA GLU A 53 3.70 -5.21 -19.45
C GLU A 53 2.53 -4.22 -19.62
N VAL A 54 1.32 -4.59 -19.18
CA VAL A 54 0.14 -3.73 -19.33
C VAL A 54 0.17 -2.49 -18.43
N ALA A 55 0.92 -2.52 -17.34
CA ALA A 55 1.17 -1.38 -16.47
C ALA A 55 2.17 -0.36 -17.06
N GLY A 56 2.71 -0.62 -18.24
CA GLY A 56 3.64 0.27 -18.96
C GLY A 56 4.96 -0.38 -19.34
N GLY A 57 5.20 -1.61 -18.88
CA GLY A 57 6.43 -2.34 -19.09
C GLY A 57 7.58 -1.88 -18.16
N LYS A 58 8.51 -2.78 -17.93
CA LYS A 58 9.65 -2.54 -17.02
C LYS A 58 10.39 -1.24 -17.33
N GLY A 59 10.64 -0.96 -18.62
CA GLY A 59 11.39 0.23 -19.03
C GLY A 59 10.68 1.55 -18.73
N ALA A 60 9.35 1.65 -18.89
CA ALA A 60 8.61 2.86 -18.52
C ALA A 60 8.58 3.06 -17.01
N ILE A 61 8.31 1.99 -16.25
CA ILE A 61 8.26 2.01 -14.80
C ILE A 61 9.62 2.42 -14.20
N GLU A 62 10.73 1.88 -14.71
CA GLU A 62 12.09 2.19 -14.22
C GLU A 62 12.56 3.61 -14.57
N ARG A 63 11.96 4.26 -15.57
CA ARG A 63 12.24 5.67 -15.88
C ARG A 63 11.60 6.64 -14.89
N VAL A 64 10.62 6.22 -14.10
CA VAL A 64 10.02 7.05 -13.06
C VAL A 64 11.00 7.15 -11.89
N LYS A 65 11.67 8.29 -11.74
CA LYS A 65 12.65 8.57 -10.68
C LYS A 65 12.10 9.40 -9.53
N SER A 66 11.02 10.12 -9.80
CA SER A 66 10.28 10.88 -8.80
C SER A 66 8.83 11.01 -9.21
N TYR A 67 7.97 11.25 -8.25
CA TYR A 67 6.58 11.65 -8.53
C TYR A 67 6.01 12.53 -7.43
N THR A 68 5.01 13.29 -7.82
CA THR A 68 4.11 13.97 -6.89
C THR A 68 2.69 13.48 -7.12
N MET A 69 1.93 13.36 -6.05
CA MET A 69 0.52 13.01 -6.09
C MET A 69 -0.25 13.95 -5.17
N LYS A 70 -1.34 14.50 -5.67
CA LYS A 70 -2.34 15.22 -4.88
C LYS A 70 -3.65 14.47 -4.98
N GLY A 71 -4.38 14.44 -3.90
CA GLY A 71 -5.67 13.77 -3.84
C GLY A 71 -6.35 14.02 -2.51
N HIS A 72 -7.40 13.27 -2.31
CA HIS A 72 -8.14 13.30 -1.07
C HIS A 72 -8.46 11.87 -0.61
N PHE A 73 -8.73 11.73 0.67
CA PHE A 73 -9.20 10.48 1.22
C PHE A 73 -10.60 10.65 1.81
N GLU A 74 -11.31 9.54 1.86
CA GLU A 74 -12.67 9.46 2.40
C GLU A 74 -12.81 8.25 3.32
N MET A 75 -13.45 8.46 4.46
CA MET A 75 -13.83 7.44 5.43
C MET A 75 -15.35 7.54 5.63
N SER A 76 -16.10 6.86 4.77
CA SER A 76 -17.56 7.03 4.68
C SER A 76 -18.28 6.67 5.98
N ALA A 77 -17.80 5.67 6.73
CA ALA A 77 -18.39 5.26 8.00
C ALA A 77 -18.45 6.39 9.06
N TRP A 78 -17.54 7.38 8.97
CA TRP A 78 -17.45 8.50 9.90
C TRP A 78 -17.68 9.87 9.25
N ASN A 79 -18.04 9.90 7.98
CA ASN A 79 -18.19 11.14 7.19
C ASN A 79 -16.94 12.04 7.29
N ILE A 80 -15.77 11.44 7.26
CA ILE A 80 -14.47 12.15 7.31
C ILE A 80 -13.90 12.21 5.90
N ARG A 81 -13.48 13.40 5.49
CA ARG A 81 -12.74 13.66 4.27
C ARG A 81 -11.56 14.58 4.60
N GLY A 82 -10.44 14.35 3.94
CA GLY A 82 -9.27 15.19 4.07
C GLY A 82 -8.42 15.15 2.81
N ASN A 83 -7.42 16.02 2.75
CA ASN A 83 -6.51 16.08 1.61
C ASN A 83 -5.28 15.21 1.86
N MET A 84 -4.69 14.72 0.79
CA MET A 84 -3.44 13.96 0.82
C MET A 84 -2.50 14.44 -0.27
N GLN A 85 -1.23 14.62 0.08
CA GLN A 85 -0.17 14.90 -0.87
C GLN A 85 0.99 13.93 -0.63
N VAL A 86 1.59 13.45 -1.72
CA VAL A 86 2.73 12.55 -1.68
C VAL A 86 3.82 13.09 -2.59
N TRP A 87 5.04 13.05 -2.11
CA TRP A 87 6.26 13.25 -2.88
C TRP A 87 7.13 12.02 -2.69
N ALA A 88 7.64 11.48 -3.78
CA ALA A 88 8.58 10.37 -3.73
C ALA A 88 9.71 10.56 -4.73
N LYS A 89 10.91 10.08 -4.37
CA LYS A 89 12.13 10.18 -5.17
C LYS A 89 13.05 9.00 -4.89
N ASP A 90 13.57 8.39 -5.95
CA ASP A 90 14.62 7.37 -5.85
C ASP A 90 15.91 7.92 -5.23
N PRO A 91 16.68 7.13 -4.46
CA PRO A 91 16.26 5.89 -3.84
C PRO A 91 15.55 6.13 -2.51
N GLN A 92 14.39 5.50 -2.32
CA GLN A 92 13.70 5.35 -1.01
C GLN A 92 13.35 6.64 -0.27
N LYS A 93 13.23 7.79 -0.95
CA LYS A 93 12.79 9.04 -0.31
C LYS A 93 11.31 9.25 -0.54
N SER A 94 10.56 9.56 0.53
CA SER A 94 9.15 9.87 0.43
C SER A 94 8.68 10.82 1.52
N LEU A 95 7.66 11.60 1.20
CA LEU A 95 6.89 12.41 2.14
C LEU A 95 5.41 12.28 1.81
N THR A 96 4.62 11.86 2.77
CA THR A 96 3.17 11.88 2.72
C THR A 96 2.66 12.89 3.73
N VAL A 97 1.81 13.81 3.29
CA VAL A 97 1.10 14.79 4.13
C VAL A 97 -0.38 14.49 4.06
N ILE A 98 -1.01 14.34 5.22
CA ILE A 98 -2.45 14.09 5.35
C ILE A 98 -3.03 15.23 6.18
N GLU A 99 -4.01 15.92 5.61
CA GLU A 99 -4.67 17.06 6.20
C GLU A 99 -6.12 16.71 6.57
N PHE A 100 -6.44 16.87 7.84
CA PHE A 100 -7.80 16.74 8.36
C PHE A 100 -8.35 18.11 8.72
N PRO A 101 -9.65 18.36 8.54
CA PRO A 101 -10.26 19.60 9.00
C PRO A 101 -10.08 19.80 10.51
N GLY A 102 -9.51 20.93 10.90
CA GLY A 102 -9.41 21.35 12.30
C GLY A 102 -8.31 20.72 13.14
N ILE A 103 -7.40 19.97 12.53
CA ILE A 103 -6.20 19.45 13.22
C ILE A 103 -4.94 19.72 12.39
N PRO A 104 -3.77 19.86 13.02
CA PRO A 104 -2.50 19.95 12.31
C PRO A 104 -2.26 18.75 11.40
N PRO A 105 -1.58 18.92 10.26
CA PRO A 105 -1.29 17.84 9.33
C PRO A 105 -0.51 16.69 9.96
N LEU A 106 -0.85 15.47 9.57
CA LEU A 106 -0.01 14.31 9.80
C LEU A 106 1.01 14.21 8.68
N ARG A 107 2.27 13.96 9.02
CA ARG A 107 3.34 13.76 8.04
C ARG A 107 4.05 12.45 8.30
N LYS A 108 4.31 11.70 7.24
CA LYS A 108 5.15 10.51 7.25
C LYS A 108 6.25 10.71 6.23
N GLY A 109 7.50 10.60 6.65
CA GLY A 109 8.64 10.82 5.77
C GLY A 109 9.68 9.73 5.88
N ASP A 110 10.42 9.60 4.79
CA ASP A 110 11.59 8.77 4.61
C ASP A 110 12.63 9.58 3.86
N ASP A 111 13.80 9.81 4.46
CA ASP A 111 14.90 10.55 3.85
C ASP A 111 15.98 9.65 3.23
N GLY A 112 15.73 8.32 3.20
CA GLY A 112 16.64 7.28 2.74
C GLY A 112 17.53 6.70 3.86
N GLU A 113 17.58 7.32 5.04
CA GLU A 113 18.35 6.88 6.21
C GLU A 113 17.44 6.63 7.42
N SER A 114 16.37 7.40 7.54
CA SER A 114 15.45 7.36 8.66
C SER A 114 13.99 7.48 8.21
N HIS A 115 13.13 6.69 8.87
CA HIS A 115 11.69 6.79 8.72
C HIS A 115 11.13 7.53 9.94
N TRP A 116 10.23 8.48 9.70
CA TRP A 116 9.65 9.29 10.74
C TRP A 116 8.17 9.59 10.50
N VAL A 117 7.46 9.85 11.60
CA VAL A 117 6.07 10.31 11.59
C VAL A 117 5.95 11.54 12.48
N GLN A 118 5.33 12.59 11.95
CA GLN A 118 4.95 13.78 12.70
C GLN A 118 3.44 13.79 12.90
N THR A 119 3.04 13.94 14.16
CA THR A 119 1.65 14.06 14.59
C THR A 119 1.48 15.38 15.34
N PRO A 120 0.24 15.80 15.67
CA PRO A 120 0.00 16.98 16.52
C PRO A 120 0.66 16.94 17.90
N ILE A 121 1.05 15.75 18.39
CA ILE A 121 1.65 15.56 19.71
C ILE A 121 3.16 15.31 19.66
N GLY A 122 3.78 15.26 18.49
CA GLY A 122 5.22 15.12 18.36
C GLY A 122 5.69 14.40 17.10
N THR A 123 7.03 14.33 16.98
CA THR A 123 7.71 13.63 15.88
C THR A 123 8.42 12.39 16.40
N TYR A 124 8.12 11.24 15.79
CA TYR A 124 8.61 9.93 16.18
C TYR A 124 9.41 9.30 15.06
N SER A 125 10.49 8.58 15.40
CA SER A 125 11.20 7.73 14.42
C SER A 125 10.64 6.32 14.43
N ILE A 126 10.47 5.77 13.24
CA ILE A 126 10.10 4.36 13.03
C ILE A 126 11.41 3.56 13.02
N LYS A 127 11.59 2.62 13.95
CA LYS A 127 12.87 1.93 14.17
C LYS A 127 12.77 0.39 14.19
N GLY A 128 11.58 -0.16 14.17
CA GLY A 128 11.41 -1.62 14.27
C GLY A 128 11.53 -2.33 12.92
N PRO A 129 12.13 -3.54 12.85
CA PRO A 129 12.22 -4.28 11.59
C PRO A 129 10.85 -4.67 11.01
N GLN A 130 9.80 -4.71 11.85
CA GLN A 130 8.44 -5.00 11.39
C GLN A 130 7.76 -3.77 10.82
N GLU A 131 7.95 -2.61 11.44
CA GLU A 131 7.46 -1.33 10.95
C GLU A 131 8.17 -0.95 9.63
N MET A 132 9.48 -1.19 9.55
CA MET A 132 10.27 -1.00 8.34
C MET A 132 9.74 -1.84 7.18
N SER A 133 9.54 -3.15 7.42
CA SER A 133 8.96 -4.05 6.41
C SER A 133 7.59 -3.58 5.93
N GLN A 134 6.76 -2.98 6.80
CA GLN A 134 5.47 -2.44 6.41
C GLN A 134 5.59 -1.16 5.56
N VAL A 135 6.54 -0.27 5.91
CA VAL A 135 6.83 0.95 5.13
C VAL A 135 7.31 0.60 3.72
N GLU A 136 8.21 -0.37 3.62
CA GLU A 136 8.70 -0.89 2.35
C GLU A 136 7.56 -1.45 1.49
N ARG A 137 6.66 -2.24 2.08
CA ARG A 137 5.51 -2.81 1.38
C ARG A 137 4.49 -1.76 0.93
N ASP A 138 4.24 -0.74 1.76
CA ASP A 138 3.35 0.37 1.38
C ASP A 138 3.92 1.16 0.20
N ALA A 139 5.24 1.31 0.12
CA ALA A 139 5.90 1.93 -1.03
C ALA A 139 5.80 1.08 -2.30
N GLU A 140 5.80 -0.25 -2.19
CA GLU A 140 5.72 -1.18 -3.32
C GLU A 140 4.32 -1.28 -3.96
N VAL A 141 3.25 -0.91 -3.24
CA VAL A 141 1.87 -0.92 -3.78
C VAL A 141 1.75 -0.14 -5.10
N TYR A 142 2.57 0.89 -5.28
CA TYR A 142 2.61 1.72 -6.49
C TYR A 142 3.64 1.25 -7.53
N SER A 143 4.43 0.23 -7.24
CA SER A 143 5.46 -0.27 -8.14
C SER A 143 5.12 -1.66 -8.70
N ALA A 144 4.44 -1.68 -9.85
CA ALA A 144 4.07 -2.93 -10.52
C ALA A 144 5.27 -3.87 -10.74
N SER A 145 6.46 -3.32 -11.07
CA SER A 145 7.65 -4.13 -11.34
C SER A 145 8.25 -4.80 -10.10
N ARG A 146 7.94 -4.29 -8.92
CA ARG A 146 8.54 -4.78 -7.66
C ARG A 146 7.62 -5.71 -6.88
N ILE A 147 6.35 -5.83 -7.26
CA ILE A 147 5.36 -6.64 -6.51
C ILE A 147 5.82 -8.10 -6.33
N ARG A 148 6.55 -8.65 -7.32
CA ARG A 148 7.14 -9.99 -7.25
C ARG A 148 8.15 -10.12 -6.11
N ASN A 149 8.90 -9.07 -5.79
CA ASN A 149 9.95 -9.09 -4.77
C ASN A 149 9.39 -9.22 -3.34
N LEU A 150 8.08 -8.98 -3.16
CA LEU A 150 7.41 -9.12 -1.87
C LEU A 150 7.24 -10.58 -1.45
N TYR A 151 7.36 -11.52 -2.40
CA TYR A 151 7.05 -12.94 -2.17
C TYR A 151 8.21 -13.83 -2.59
N TYR A 152 8.55 -14.77 -1.72
CA TYR A 152 9.54 -15.80 -2.07
C TYR A 152 8.92 -16.95 -2.86
N ARG A 153 7.59 -17.10 -2.83
CA ARG A 153 6.84 -18.11 -3.57
C ARG A 153 5.49 -17.54 -4.02
N MET A 154 5.12 -17.80 -5.26
CA MET A 154 3.83 -17.47 -5.83
C MET A 154 3.28 -18.65 -6.61
N ARG A 155 1.95 -18.80 -6.62
CA ARG A 155 1.25 -19.81 -7.42
C ARG A 155 -0.14 -19.29 -7.82
N VAL A 156 -0.68 -19.82 -8.91
CA VAL A 156 -2.09 -19.60 -9.23
C VAL A 156 -2.93 -20.42 -8.26
N ASP A 157 -3.79 -19.76 -7.50
CA ASP A 157 -4.73 -20.40 -6.58
C ASP A 157 -5.99 -20.86 -7.31
N SER A 158 -6.59 -19.95 -8.08
CA SER A 158 -7.83 -20.21 -8.80
C SER A 158 -8.17 -19.13 -9.82
N ARG A 159 -9.26 -19.34 -10.55
CA ARG A 159 -9.95 -18.32 -11.34
C ARG A 159 -11.32 -18.08 -10.73
N ALA A 160 -11.74 -16.83 -10.64
CA ALA A 160 -13.03 -16.45 -10.05
C ALA A 160 -13.67 -15.29 -10.80
N ARG A 161 -14.90 -14.95 -10.42
CA ARG A 161 -15.59 -13.77 -10.90
C ARG A 161 -15.68 -12.72 -9.79
N LEU A 162 -15.12 -11.54 -10.03
CA LEU A 162 -15.11 -10.42 -9.10
C LEU A 162 -15.81 -9.22 -9.72
N ASN A 163 -16.93 -8.78 -9.14
CA ASN A 163 -17.72 -7.65 -9.64
C ASN A 163 -18.04 -7.72 -11.14
N GLY A 164 -18.38 -8.92 -11.64
CA GLY A 164 -18.73 -9.14 -13.02
C GLY A 164 -17.55 -9.40 -13.98
N ARG A 165 -16.31 -9.31 -13.51
CA ARG A 165 -15.07 -9.56 -14.27
C ARG A 165 -14.44 -10.89 -13.89
N ASP A 166 -13.92 -11.61 -14.85
CA ASP A 166 -13.10 -12.79 -14.58
C ASP A 166 -11.71 -12.38 -14.10
N VAL A 167 -11.23 -13.02 -13.04
CA VAL A 167 -9.92 -12.73 -12.44
C VAL A 167 -9.13 -14.00 -12.21
N TYR A 168 -7.82 -13.95 -12.40
CA TYR A 168 -6.90 -14.90 -11.84
C TYR A 168 -6.59 -14.52 -10.39
N ILE A 169 -6.59 -15.49 -9.49
CA ILE A 169 -6.18 -15.33 -8.10
C ILE A 169 -4.80 -15.96 -7.97
N VAL A 170 -3.81 -15.13 -7.68
CA VAL A 170 -2.44 -15.57 -7.41
C VAL A 170 -2.19 -15.45 -5.92
N GLU A 171 -1.82 -16.57 -5.30
CA GLU A 171 -1.39 -16.59 -3.91
C GLU A 171 0.10 -16.32 -3.83
N GLY A 172 0.48 -15.33 -3.02
CA GLY A 172 1.85 -14.97 -2.74
C GLY A 172 2.20 -15.24 -1.28
N GLN A 173 3.32 -15.95 -1.04
CA GLN A 173 3.83 -16.19 0.31
C GLN A 173 4.96 -15.23 0.62
N PRO A 174 4.76 -14.24 1.51
CA PRO A 174 5.82 -13.36 1.95
C PRO A 174 6.77 -14.09 2.89
N THR A 175 8.00 -13.59 3.05
CA THR A 175 9.01 -14.16 3.96
C THR A 175 8.53 -14.21 5.41
N LYS A 176 7.66 -13.27 5.80
CA LYS A 176 7.04 -13.21 7.12
C LYS A 176 5.57 -12.89 7.00
N GLY A 177 4.74 -13.67 7.68
CA GLY A 177 3.29 -13.49 7.68
C GLY A 177 2.53 -14.55 6.87
N PRO A 178 1.20 -14.50 6.89
CA PRO A 178 0.37 -15.40 6.12
C PRO A 178 0.42 -15.12 4.63
N ALA A 179 -0.02 -16.09 3.83
CA ALA A 179 -0.18 -15.92 2.40
C ALA A 179 -1.18 -14.79 2.07
N GLU A 180 -0.92 -14.11 0.98
CA GLU A 180 -1.73 -13.01 0.45
C GLU A 180 -2.30 -13.38 -0.90
N LYS A 181 -3.39 -12.73 -1.32
CA LYS A 181 -4.03 -13.01 -2.61
C LYS A 181 -4.08 -11.76 -3.48
N LEU A 182 -3.59 -11.92 -4.71
CA LEU A 182 -3.58 -10.89 -5.73
C LEU A 182 -4.57 -11.29 -6.83
N PHE A 183 -5.44 -10.38 -7.22
CA PHE A 183 -6.51 -10.61 -8.19
C PHE A 183 -6.23 -9.83 -9.46
N PHE A 184 -5.88 -10.53 -10.53
CA PHE A 184 -5.56 -9.94 -11.83
C PHE A 184 -6.74 -10.13 -12.79
N ASP A 185 -7.19 -9.04 -13.39
CA ASP A 185 -8.24 -9.07 -14.42
C ASP A 185 -7.76 -9.88 -15.64
N VAL A 186 -8.56 -10.86 -16.06
CA VAL A 186 -8.22 -11.76 -17.16
C VAL A 186 -8.16 -11.03 -18.49
N GLU A 187 -9.03 -10.04 -18.69
CA GLU A 187 -9.17 -9.32 -19.94
C GLU A 187 -8.01 -8.33 -20.14
N ASN A 188 -7.76 -7.46 -19.19
CA ASN A 188 -6.77 -6.39 -19.32
C ASN A 188 -5.44 -6.62 -18.57
N GLY A 189 -5.34 -7.66 -17.75
CA GLY A 189 -4.12 -8.03 -17.03
C GLY A 189 -3.80 -7.16 -15.80
N LEU A 190 -4.63 -6.17 -15.45
CA LEU A 190 -4.36 -5.26 -14.34
C LEU A 190 -4.69 -5.91 -12.98
N LEU A 191 -3.95 -5.54 -11.95
CA LEU A 191 -4.25 -5.90 -10.56
C LEU A 191 -5.47 -5.10 -10.08
N VAL A 192 -6.57 -5.77 -9.78
CA VAL A 192 -7.83 -5.11 -9.37
C VAL A 192 -8.14 -5.24 -7.88
N ARG A 193 -7.49 -6.20 -7.21
CA ARG A 193 -7.61 -6.37 -5.76
C ARG A 193 -6.38 -7.07 -5.21
N TRP A 194 -6.01 -6.69 -4.00
CA TRP A 194 -4.96 -7.34 -3.23
C TRP A 194 -5.44 -7.55 -1.79
N ASP A 195 -5.53 -8.78 -1.36
CA ASP A 195 -5.86 -9.15 0.01
C ASP A 195 -4.54 -9.30 0.78
N MET A 196 -4.23 -8.28 1.56
CA MET A 196 -3.00 -8.17 2.33
C MET A 196 -3.23 -8.57 3.78
N ALA A 197 -2.20 -9.12 4.39
CA ALA A 197 -2.15 -9.33 5.83
C ALA A 197 -1.27 -8.26 6.48
N ARG A 198 -1.83 -7.51 7.43
CA ARG A 198 -1.10 -6.55 8.25
C ARG A 198 -0.98 -7.08 9.66
N ARG A 199 0.23 -7.10 10.18
CA ARG A 199 0.48 -7.51 11.55
C ARG A 199 0.36 -6.30 12.47
N GLU A 200 -0.62 -6.34 13.37
CA GLU A 200 -0.73 -5.46 14.52
C GLU A 200 -0.12 -6.12 15.77
N PRO A 201 0.12 -5.42 16.85
CA PRO A 201 0.80 -5.98 18.03
C PRO A 201 0.19 -7.25 18.59
N ASN A 202 -1.15 -7.32 18.58
CA ASN A 202 -1.89 -8.38 19.24
C ASN A 202 -2.70 -9.24 18.26
N LYS A 203 -2.72 -8.90 16.95
CA LYS A 203 -3.50 -9.61 15.94
C LYS A 203 -2.95 -9.42 14.52
N THR A 204 -3.36 -10.29 13.63
CA THR A 204 -3.22 -10.06 12.19
C THR A 204 -4.52 -9.44 11.67
N VAL A 205 -4.42 -8.33 10.97
CA VAL A 205 -5.54 -7.65 10.31
C VAL A 205 -5.45 -7.92 8.82
N PHE A 206 -6.56 -8.37 8.24
CA PHE A 206 -6.64 -8.53 6.79
C PHE A 206 -7.26 -7.29 6.16
N VAL A 207 -6.63 -6.78 5.12
CA VAL A 207 -7.05 -5.59 4.39
C VAL A 207 -7.25 -5.96 2.94
N LYS A 208 -8.42 -5.66 2.39
CA LYS A 208 -8.69 -5.81 0.95
C LYS A 208 -8.42 -4.46 0.28
N VAL A 209 -7.37 -4.41 -0.51
CA VAL A 209 -7.01 -3.22 -1.29
C VAL A 209 -7.61 -3.35 -2.68
N HIS A 210 -8.57 -2.51 -3.01
CA HIS A 210 -9.18 -2.46 -4.34
C HIS A 210 -8.54 -1.34 -5.15
N LEU A 211 -8.10 -1.66 -6.35
CA LEU A 211 -7.39 -0.77 -7.28
C LEU A 211 -8.27 -0.52 -8.49
N ASN A 212 -8.66 0.72 -8.72
CA ASN A 212 -9.59 1.09 -9.76
C ASN A 212 -9.15 2.37 -10.46
N ASP A 213 -9.83 2.72 -11.57
CA ASP A 213 -9.60 3.94 -12.33
C ASP A 213 -8.11 4.07 -12.72
N TYR A 214 -7.61 3.07 -13.42
CA TYR A 214 -6.25 3.09 -13.94
C TYR A 214 -6.13 4.13 -15.06
N ARG A 215 -5.22 5.09 -14.89
CA ARG A 215 -4.91 6.13 -15.87
C ARG A 215 -3.46 6.00 -16.32
N ASP A 216 -3.21 6.41 -17.54
CA ASP A 216 -1.86 6.46 -18.10
C ASP A 216 -1.20 7.78 -17.72
N ILE A 217 -0.06 7.70 -17.06
CA ILE A 217 0.81 8.83 -16.73
C ILE A 217 2.19 8.52 -17.30
N ASP A 218 2.57 9.21 -18.35
CA ASP A 218 3.86 9.05 -19.03
C ASP A 218 4.17 7.59 -19.44
N GLY A 219 3.14 6.85 -19.87
CA GLY A 219 3.24 5.45 -20.28
C GLY A 219 3.19 4.45 -19.14
N VAL A 220 2.91 4.88 -17.91
CA VAL A 220 2.70 4.00 -16.75
C VAL A 220 1.26 4.08 -16.27
N LYS A 221 0.59 2.93 -16.15
CA LYS A 221 -0.77 2.86 -15.61
C LYS A 221 -0.77 2.88 -14.09
N VAL A 222 -1.39 3.91 -13.53
CA VAL A 222 -1.49 4.13 -12.08
C VAL A 222 -2.97 4.10 -11.66
N PRO A 223 -3.35 3.41 -10.57
CA PRO A 223 -4.71 3.44 -10.06
C PRO A 223 -5.01 4.80 -9.41
N PHE A 224 -6.04 5.49 -9.89
CA PHE A 224 -6.48 6.78 -9.36
C PHE A 224 -7.53 6.65 -8.25
N LYS A 225 -8.07 5.45 -8.04
CA LYS A 225 -8.96 5.16 -6.92
C LYS A 225 -8.53 3.88 -6.21
N VAL A 226 -8.08 4.04 -4.97
CA VAL A 226 -7.65 2.92 -4.11
C VAL A 226 -8.55 2.88 -2.89
N ARG A 227 -9.24 1.74 -2.65
CA ARG A 227 -10.07 1.53 -1.48
C ARG A 227 -9.48 0.42 -0.61
N LEU A 228 -9.17 0.74 0.61
CA LEU A 228 -8.73 -0.19 1.63
C LEU A 228 -9.94 -0.57 2.49
N ALA A 229 -10.41 -1.80 2.36
CA ALA A 229 -11.52 -2.32 3.13
C ALA A 229 -10.99 -3.14 4.31
N PHE A 230 -11.24 -2.66 5.51
CA PHE A 230 -11.00 -3.33 6.79
C PHE A 230 -12.29 -4.02 7.24
N GLU A 231 -12.21 -4.80 8.29
CA GLU A 231 -13.39 -5.49 8.83
C GLU A 231 -14.52 -4.55 9.26
N SER A 232 -14.18 -3.37 9.82
CA SER A 232 -15.13 -2.45 10.43
C SER A 232 -15.31 -1.14 9.67
N PHE A 233 -14.46 -0.82 8.69
CA PHE A 233 -14.52 0.44 7.94
C PHE A 233 -13.78 0.36 6.61
N ASP A 234 -14.10 1.31 5.73
CA ASP A 234 -13.40 1.53 4.47
C ASP A 234 -12.69 2.88 4.49
N PHE A 235 -11.50 2.89 3.90
CA PHE A 235 -10.72 4.08 3.63
C PHE A 235 -10.45 4.15 2.12
N SER A 236 -10.89 5.21 1.49
CA SER A 236 -10.68 5.42 0.04
C SER A 236 -9.71 6.56 -0.21
N ILE A 237 -8.76 6.36 -1.10
CA ILE A 237 -7.88 7.40 -1.64
C ILE A 237 -8.31 7.65 -3.07
N ILE A 238 -8.56 8.91 -3.40
CA ILE A 238 -8.86 9.38 -4.73
C ILE A 238 -7.76 10.32 -5.16
N VAL A 239 -7.05 9.97 -6.24
CA VAL A 239 -5.99 10.79 -6.82
C VAL A 239 -6.63 11.84 -7.73
N ASP A 240 -6.34 13.10 -7.50
CA ASP A 240 -6.81 14.21 -8.33
C ASP A 240 -5.76 14.56 -9.39
N GLU A 241 -4.47 14.58 -9.00
CA GLU A 241 -3.33 14.92 -9.86
C GLU A 241 -2.13 14.05 -9.54
N MET A 242 -1.42 13.61 -10.58
CA MET A 242 -0.13 12.91 -10.45
C MET A 242 0.81 13.35 -11.56
N GLN A 243 2.09 13.53 -11.23
CA GLN A 243 3.15 13.91 -12.15
C GLN A 243 4.40 13.07 -11.87
N HIS A 244 5.05 12.57 -12.92
CA HIS A 244 6.30 11.86 -12.84
C HIS A 244 7.51 12.76 -13.14
N ASN A 245 8.67 12.33 -12.67
CA ASN A 245 9.97 12.93 -12.95
C ASN A 245 10.05 14.44 -12.66
N VAL A 246 9.35 14.86 -11.59
CA VAL A 246 9.41 16.23 -11.08
C VAL A 246 10.68 16.44 -10.26
N GLU A 247 11.23 17.65 -10.32
CA GLU A 247 12.33 18.03 -9.45
C GLU A 247 11.83 18.24 -8.02
N ILE A 248 12.42 17.50 -7.07
CA ILE A 248 12.06 17.56 -5.66
C ILE A 248 13.33 17.80 -4.84
N ASP A 249 13.31 18.87 -4.01
CA ASP A 249 14.41 19.17 -3.09
C ASP A 249 14.46 18.09 -1.98
N ASP A 250 15.62 17.51 -1.78
CA ASP A 250 15.87 16.48 -0.74
C ASP A 250 15.61 17.00 0.69
N ALA A 251 15.66 18.31 0.89
CA ALA A 251 15.32 18.94 2.16
C ALA A 251 13.87 18.66 2.61
N MET A 252 12.96 18.43 1.65
CA MET A 252 11.55 18.11 1.94
C MET A 252 11.38 16.79 2.72
N PHE A 253 12.27 15.83 2.51
CA PHE A 253 12.16 14.50 3.11
C PHE A 253 12.73 14.42 4.53
N ARG A 254 13.50 15.45 4.94
CA ARG A 254 14.17 15.46 6.25
C ARG A 254 13.17 15.48 7.38
N ARG A 255 13.52 14.74 8.44
CA ARG A 255 12.76 14.75 9.68
C ARG A 255 12.67 16.18 10.26
N PRO A 256 11.45 16.69 10.54
CA PRO A 256 11.29 17.96 11.25
C PRO A 256 11.94 17.91 12.65
N ARG A 257 12.53 19.03 13.03
CA ARG A 257 13.14 19.19 14.38
C ARG A 257 12.09 19.31 15.46
#